data_99589385e8f81485838e356c97454592
#
_entry.id   99589385e8f81485838e356c97454592
#
_cell.length_a   1.000
_cell.length_b   1.000
_cell.length_c   1.000
_cell.angle_alpha   90.00
_cell.angle_beta   90.00
_cell.angle_gamma   90.00
#
_symmetry.space_group_name_H-M   'P 1'
#
loop_
_entity.id
_entity.type
_entity.pdbx_description
1 polymer ?
#
loop_
_entity_poly.entity_id
_entity_poly.type
_entity_poly.pdbx_seq_one_letter_code
_entity_poly.pdbx_strand_id
1 'polypeptide(L)'
;MRERIARHIKGYHVAQHRTVFKVAGRWGRNVDGMLDLKEFKILVALEEQRCKSLTQREISAASGLSVGTVNRVMPLLRERGLVRDGVLTDCGLEALDPYRVKRAVLVAAGFGSRLVPITLNTPKPLIRVHGQRIIDSLLDAVLAAGIEDILIVRGYLAEQFDQLLYKYPMVKFIDNPL
;
A
#
# COMPACT_ATOMS: atom_id res chain seq x y z
N MET A 1 -14.44 -8.19 -6.30
CA MET A 1 -13.08 -8.60 -6.76
C MET A 1 -11.99 -7.72 -6.16
N ARG A 2 -12.18 -6.39 -5.98
CA ARG A 2 -11.21 -5.46 -5.33
C ARG A 2 -10.89 -5.83 -3.88
N GLU A 3 -11.86 -6.31 -3.10
CA GLU A 3 -11.66 -6.70 -1.70
C GLU A 3 -10.86 -8.01 -1.49
N ARG A 4 -10.80 -8.90 -2.49
CA ARG A 4 -10.05 -10.17 -2.39
C ARG A 4 -8.54 -9.99 -2.55
N ILE A 5 -8.09 -9.00 -3.31
CA ILE A 5 -6.66 -8.70 -3.51
C ILE A 5 -6.08 -8.10 -2.23
N ALA A 6 -6.83 -7.22 -1.56
CA ALA A 6 -6.42 -6.60 -0.30
C ALA A 6 -6.22 -7.60 0.85
N ARG A 7 -6.95 -8.73 0.85
CA ARG A 7 -6.85 -9.76 1.92
C ARG A 7 -5.64 -10.70 1.79
N HIS A 8 -4.97 -10.74 0.64
CA HIS A 8 -3.85 -11.66 0.41
C HIS A 8 -2.47 -11.05 0.67
N ILE A 9 -2.40 -9.74 0.88
CA ILE A 9 -1.14 -9.06 1.21
C ILE A 9 -1.04 -9.01 2.74
N LYS A 10 -0.57 -10.10 3.36
CA LYS A 10 -0.27 -10.12 4.81
C LYS A 10 0.79 -9.04 5.11
N GLY A 11 0.40 -8.03 5.88
CA GLY A 11 1.29 -6.99 6.37
C GLY A 11 1.10 -5.60 5.75
N TYR A 12 0.09 -5.40 4.88
CA TYR A 12 -0.25 -4.08 4.36
C TYR A 12 -1.68 -3.71 4.72
N HIS A 13 -1.88 -2.51 5.21
CA HIS A 13 -3.20 -1.93 5.40
C HIS A 13 -3.49 -1.04 4.19
N VAL A 14 -4.44 -1.46 3.35
CA VAL A 14 -4.92 -0.62 2.24
C VAL A 14 -6.02 0.26 2.77
N ALA A 15 -5.73 1.53 2.98
CA ALA A 15 -6.75 2.54 3.19
C ALA A 15 -7.54 2.75 1.89
N GLN A 16 -8.84 2.99 1.99
CA GLN A 16 -9.71 3.20 0.80
C GLN A 16 -9.34 4.45 0.00
N HIS A 17 -8.44 5.29 0.48
CA HIS A 17 -7.95 6.51 -0.17
C HIS A 17 -6.42 6.57 -0.19
N ARG A 18 -5.83 6.13 -1.30
CA ARG A 18 -4.52 6.52 -1.86
C ARG A 18 -3.23 6.24 -1.08
N THR A 19 -3.23 5.65 0.11
CA THR A 19 -1.97 5.42 0.81
C THR A 19 -1.86 4.00 1.34
N VAL A 20 -0.79 3.30 1.01
CA VAL A 20 -0.44 1.99 1.56
C VAL A 20 0.65 2.17 2.61
N PHE A 21 0.39 1.66 3.82
CA PHE A 21 1.37 1.65 4.89
C PHE A 21 1.94 0.24 5.08
N LYS A 22 3.25 0.17 5.28
CA LYS A 22 3.93 -1.06 5.66
C LYS A 22 3.69 -1.30 7.14
N VAL A 23 2.93 -2.34 7.48
CA VAL A 23 2.85 -2.85 8.84
C VAL A 23 4.03 -3.81 9.01
N ALA A 24 5.17 -3.30 9.49
CA ALA A 24 6.33 -4.13 9.77
C ALA A 24 6.03 -5.05 10.98
N GLY A 25 6.32 -6.34 10.84
CA GLY A 25 6.27 -7.27 11.96
C GLY A 25 7.27 -6.86 13.05
N ARG A 26 6.85 -6.92 14.31
CA ARG A 26 7.55 -6.53 15.53
C ARG A 26 7.64 -5.02 15.77
N TRP A 27 6.54 -4.49 16.25
CA TRP A 27 6.51 -3.20 16.91
C TRP A 27 7.20 -3.35 18.28
N GLY A 28 8.47 -2.93 18.34
CA GLY A 28 9.22 -2.85 19.58
C GLY A 28 8.74 -1.68 20.46
N ARG A 29 8.96 -1.79 21.78
CA ARG A 29 8.80 -0.65 22.69
C ARG A 29 9.71 0.47 22.23
N ASN A 30 9.18 1.71 22.18
CA ASN A 30 9.83 2.98 21.82
C ASN A 30 11.36 2.93 21.71
N VAL A 31 11.84 2.91 20.50
CA VAL A 31 13.20 3.34 20.16
C VAL A 31 13.02 4.70 19.52
N ASP A 32 13.71 5.71 20.01
CA ASP A 32 13.64 7.12 19.70
C ASP A 32 12.87 7.52 18.42
N GLY A 33 11.68 8.12 18.61
CA GLY A 33 10.92 8.73 17.54
C GLY A 33 9.93 7.83 16.77
N MET A 34 9.97 6.51 16.93
CA MET A 34 9.04 5.60 16.24
C MET A 34 7.66 5.59 16.90
N LEU A 35 6.62 5.44 16.05
CA LEU A 35 5.24 5.29 16.51
C LEU A 35 5.02 3.86 17.04
N ASP A 36 4.25 3.74 18.14
CA ASP A 36 3.71 2.43 18.51
C ASP A 36 2.53 2.05 17.59
N LEU A 37 2.07 0.81 17.64
CA LEU A 37 0.97 0.34 16.78
C LEU A 37 -0.33 1.10 17.01
N LYS A 38 -0.60 1.57 18.24
CA LYS A 38 -1.83 2.28 18.58
C LYS A 38 -1.76 3.72 18.09
N GLU A 39 -0.63 4.39 18.31
CA GLU A 39 -0.33 5.70 17.77
C GLU A 39 -0.45 5.71 16.25
N PHE A 40 0.21 4.76 15.57
CA PHE A 40 0.13 4.59 14.13
C PHE A 40 -1.30 4.44 13.63
N LYS A 41 -2.10 3.54 14.22
CA LYS A 41 -3.49 3.31 13.83
C LYS A 41 -4.36 4.57 13.98
N ILE A 42 -4.15 5.36 15.03
CA ILE A 42 -4.87 6.61 15.25
C ILE A 42 -4.48 7.64 14.21
N LEU A 43 -3.16 7.82 13.94
CA LEU A 43 -2.70 8.78 12.94
C LEU A 43 -3.16 8.42 11.52
N VAL A 44 -3.17 7.12 11.16
CA VAL A 44 -3.73 6.66 9.88
C VAL A 44 -5.22 6.97 9.77
N ALA A 45 -6.00 6.70 10.82
CA ALA A 45 -7.43 7.01 10.82
C ALA A 45 -7.71 8.52 10.67
N LEU A 46 -6.87 9.38 11.26
CA LEU A 46 -6.93 10.84 11.09
C LEU A 46 -6.49 11.28 9.70
N GLU A 47 -5.51 10.61 9.10
CA GLU A 47 -5.06 10.92 7.73
C GLU A 47 -6.12 10.60 6.68
N GLU A 48 -6.82 9.48 6.82
CA GLU A 48 -7.89 9.07 5.90
C GLU A 48 -9.04 10.09 5.84
N GLN A 49 -9.21 10.87 6.90
CA GLN A 49 -10.28 11.87 7.01
C GLN A 49 -9.76 13.30 7.20
N ARG A 50 -8.68 13.63 6.51
CA ARG A 50 -7.94 14.92 6.61
C ARG A 50 -8.78 16.19 6.65
N CYS A 51 -9.96 16.18 6.05
CA CYS A 51 -10.81 17.37 5.93
C CYS A 51 -11.82 17.51 7.07
N LYS A 52 -11.82 16.61 8.06
CA LYS A 52 -12.82 16.59 9.14
C LYS A 52 -12.15 16.34 10.49
N SER A 53 -12.49 17.17 11.48
CA SER A 53 -12.16 16.88 12.88
C SER A 53 -12.98 15.68 13.36
N LEU A 54 -12.29 14.62 13.80
CA LEU A 54 -12.93 13.39 14.26
C LEU A 54 -13.15 13.41 15.78
N THR A 55 -14.30 12.95 16.19
CA THR A 55 -14.58 12.63 17.60
C THR A 55 -13.82 11.36 18.01
N GLN A 56 -13.60 11.17 19.32
CA GLN A 56 -12.93 9.97 19.84
C GLN A 56 -13.65 8.66 19.47
N ARG A 57 -14.98 8.69 19.31
CA ARG A 57 -15.77 7.52 18.87
C ARG A 57 -15.53 7.21 17.39
N GLU A 58 -15.46 8.24 16.54
CA GLU A 58 -15.16 8.09 15.12
C GLU A 58 -13.73 7.57 14.93
N ILE A 59 -12.74 8.09 15.66
CA ILE A 59 -11.36 7.58 15.67
C ILE A 59 -11.33 6.12 16.13
N SER A 60 -12.08 5.77 17.17
CA SER A 60 -12.19 4.38 17.65
C SER A 60 -12.72 3.46 16.55
N ALA A 61 -13.79 3.85 15.88
CA ALA A 61 -14.38 3.08 14.78
C ALA A 61 -13.42 2.92 13.60
N ALA A 62 -12.74 4.01 13.18
CA ALA A 62 -11.82 4.00 12.05
C ALA A 62 -10.52 3.23 12.35
N SER A 63 -9.94 3.40 13.54
CA SER A 63 -8.68 2.76 13.94
C SER A 63 -8.83 1.30 14.39
N GLY A 64 -10.05 0.83 14.67
CA GLY A 64 -10.32 -0.47 15.27
C GLY A 64 -9.81 -0.61 16.71
N LEU A 65 -9.61 0.51 17.42
CA LEU A 65 -9.19 0.57 18.82
C LEU A 65 -10.40 0.87 19.71
N SER A 66 -10.36 0.45 21.00
CA SER A 66 -11.40 0.86 21.94
C SER A 66 -11.32 2.36 22.24
N VAL A 67 -12.47 2.98 22.54
CA VAL A 67 -12.55 4.41 22.94
C VAL A 67 -11.62 4.71 24.12
N GLY A 68 -11.53 3.81 25.11
CA GLY A 68 -10.61 3.97 26.24
C GLY A 68 -9.13 3.98 25.82
N THR A 69 -8.77 3.22 24.78
CA THR A 69 -7.41 3.26 24.22
C THR A 69 -7.16 4.59 23.50
N VAL A 70 -8.11 5.05 22.69
CA VAL A 70 -8.03 6.35 22.00
C VAL A 70 -7.86 7.48 23.01
N ASN A 71 -8.70 7.49 24.06
CA ASN A 71 -8.63 8.52 25.13
C ASN A 71 -7.28 8.57 25.84
N ARG A 72 -6.60 7.44 25.99
CA ARG A 72 -5.29 7.37 26.63
C ARG A 72 -4.16 7.79 25.70
N VAL A 73 -4.26 7.49 24.40
CA VAL A 73 -3.18 7.74 23.42
C VAL A 73 -3.26 9.16 22.85
N MET A 74 -4.46 9.72 22.64
CA MET A 74 -4.64 11.06 22.07
C MET A 74 -3.90 12.18 22.81
N PRO A 75 -3.88 12.24 24.17
CA PRO A 75 -3.07 13.24 24.89
C PRO A 75 -1.58 13.15 24.57
N LEU A 76 -1.01 11.93 24.46
CA LEU A 76 0.39 11.71 24.13
C LEU A 76 0.72 12.20 22.69
N LEU A 77 -0.19 11.97 21.74
CA LEU A 77 -0.02 12.45 20.36
C LEU A 77 -0.09 13.99 20.29
N ARG A 78 -0.93 14.62 21.14
CA ARG A 78 -1.00 16.09 21.26
C ARG A 78 0.26 16.67 21.87
N GLU A 79 0.77 16.06 22.92
CA GLU A 79 2.00 16.46 23.59
C GLU A 79 3.21 16.41 22.64
N ARG A 80 3.26 15.38 21.80
CA ARG A 80 4.27 15.25 20.73
C ARG A 80 4.02 16.17 19.52
N GLY A 81 2.94 16.95 19.51
CA GLY A 81 2.61 17.85 18.42
C GLY A 81 2.11 17.16 17.14
N LEU A 82 1.81 15.85 17.18
CA LEU A 82 1.40 15.07 16.01
C LEU A 82 -0.08 15.28 15.66
N VAL A 83 -0.90 15.68 16.63
CA VAL A 83 -2.34 15.95 16.48
C VAL A 83 -2.70 17.24 17.16
N ARG A 84 -3.53 18.09 16.54
CA ARG A 84 -4.10 19.31 17.10
C ARG A 84 -5.60 19.36 16.77
N ASP A 85 -6.45 19.62 17.78
CA ASP A 85 -7.91 19.76 17.63
C ASP A 85 -8.61 18.60 16.87
N GLY A 86 -8.10 17.37 17.04
CA GLY A 86 -8.63 16.18 16.38
C GLY A 86 -8.22 16.05 14.91
N VAL A 87 -7.25 16.86 14.45
CA VAL A 87 -6.71 16.86 13.10
C VAL A 87 -5.22 16.52 13.13
N LEU A 88 -4.76 15.80 12.12
CA LEU A 88 -3.35 15.49 11.92
C LEU A 88 -2.56 16.76 11.56
N THR A 89 -1.42 16.99 12.21
CA THR A 89 -0.49 18.07 11.89
C THR A 89 0.52 17.65 10.82
N ASP A 90 1.31 18.61 10.30
CA ASP A 90 2.41 18.31 9.38
C ASP A 90 3.46 17.40 10.05
N CYS A 91 3.79 17.63 11.32
CA CYS A 91 4.64 16.71 12.10
C CYS A 91 4.04 15.31 12.21
N GLY A 92 2.71 15.20 12.33
CA GLY A 92 2.00 13.92 12.33
C GLY A 92 2.10 13.20 10.98
N LEU A 93 2.08 13.96 9.87
CA LEU A 93 2.29 13.42 8.53
C LEU A 93 3.72 12.92 8.33
N GLU A 94 4.71 13.71 8.75
CA GLU A 94 6.11 13.33 8.70
C GLU A 94 6.39 12.08 9.54
N ALA A 95 5.74 11.95 10.70
CA ALA A 95 5.84 10.76 11.55
C ALA A 95 5.28 9.49 10.88
N LEU A 96 4.33 9.62 9.94
CA LEU A 96 3.80 8.51 9.15
C LEU A 96 4.66 8.16 7.94
N ASP A 97 5.51 9.07 7.44
CA ASP A 97 6.26 8.89 6.19
C ASP A 97 7.16 7.63 6.15
N PRO A 98 7.87 7.25 7.24
CA PRO A 98 8.66 6.02 7.28
C PRO A 98 7.86 4.73 7.09
N TYR A 99 6.55 4.78 7.36
CA TYR A 99 5.65 3.65 7.23
C TYR A 99 4.94 3.59 5.87
N ARG A 100 5.08 4.62 5.01
CA ARG A 100 4.50 4.63 3.67
C ARG A 100 5.22 3.65 2.75
N VAL A 101 4.45 2.91 1.97
CA VAL A 101 4.99 2.11 0.88
C VAL A 101 5.26 3.05 -0.29
N LYS A 102 6.51 3.19 -0.68
CA LYS A 102 6.95 4.09 -1.77
C LYS A 102 7.24 3.34 -3.06
N ARG A 103 7.50 2.02 -2.98
CA ARG A 103 7.88 1.18 -4.12
C ARG A 103 7.11 -0.12 -4.14
N ALA A 104 6.69 -0.55 -5.33
CA ALA A 104 6.18 -1.89 -5.59
C ALA A 104 7.15 -2.66 -6.47
N VAL A 105 7.40 -3.93 -6.13
CA VAL A 105 8.18 -4.85 -6.96
C VAL A 105 7.27 -6.02 -7.36
N LEU A 106 7.06 -6.18 -8.68
CA LEU A 106 6.25 -7.23 -9.25
C LEU A 106 7.15 -8.28 -9.90
N VAL A 107 7.15 -9.51 -9.39
CA VAL A 107 7.93 -10.61 -9.96
C VAL A 107 7.09 -11.31 -11.03
N ALA A 108 7.48 -11.16 -12.29
CA ALA A 108 6.76 -11.60 -13.47
C ALA A 108 7.64 -12.43 -14.45
N ALA A 109 8.76 -12.97 -13.97
CA ALA A 109 9.78 -13.63 -14.81
C ALA A 109 9.42 -15.07 -15.21
N GLY A 110 8.41 -15.70 -14.59
CA GLY A 110 8.12 -17.13 -14.78
C GLY A 110 7.39 -17.47 -16.07
N PHE A 111 7.64 -18.66 -16.61
CA PHE A 111 7.01 -19.22 -17.81
C PHE A 111 5.49 -19.42 -17.71
N GLY A 112 4.96 -19.69 -16.48
CA GLY A 112 3.53 -19.90 -16.32
C GLY A 112 3.01 -21.24 -16.83
N SER A 113 3.78 -22.32 -16.67
CA SER A 113 3.52 -23.68 -17.20
C SER A 113 2.11 -24.23 -16.99
N ARG A 114 1.43 -23.81 -15.93
CA ARG A 114 0.03 -24.26 -15.64
C ARG A 114 -1.00 -23.73 -16.62
N LEU A 115 -0.67 -22.77 -17.47
CA LEU A 115 -1.55 -22.15 -18.45
C LEU A 115 -1.13 -22.48 -19.89
N VAL A 116 -0.27 -23.47 -20.09
CA VAL A 116 0.05 -24.00 -21.44
C VAL A 116 -1.25 -24.55 -22.05
N PRO A 117 -1.53 -24.29 -23.38
CA PRO A 117 -0.63 -23.71 -24.37
C PRO A 117 -0.63 -22.16 -24.48
N ILE A 118 -1.45 -21.45 -23.74
CA ILE A 118 -1.61 -19.98 -23.85
C ILE A 118 -0.29 -19.26 -23.55
N THR A 119 0.46 -19.76 -22.55
CA THR A 119 1.73 -19.14 -22.13
C THR A 119 2.92 -19.45 -23.05
N LEU A 120 2.76 -20.27 -24.09
CA LEU A 120 3.82 -20.48 -25.09
C LEU A 120 4.18 -19.20 -25.86
N ASN A 121 3.21 -18.33 -26.10
CA ASN A 121 3.39 -17.12 -26.91
C ASN A 121 3.10 -15.82 -26.16
N THR A 122 2.63 -15.90 -24.90
CA THR A 122 2.26 -14.71 -24.12
C THR A 122 2.58 -14.93 -22.65
N PRO A 123 3.41 -14.07 -22.02
CA PRO A 123 3.63 -14.15 -20.57
C PRO A 123 2.32 -14.09 -19.79
N LYS A 124 2.19 -14.90 -18.74
CA LYS A 124 0.97 -14.98 -17.93
C LYS A 124 0.41 -13.61 -17.50
N PRO A 125 1.22 -12.62 -17.05
CA PRO A 125 0.72 -11.31 -16.65
C PRO A 125 0.08 -10.52 -17.79
N LEU A 126 0.46 -10.79 -19.05
CA LEU A 126 -0.01 -10.11 -20.25
C LEU A 126 -1.22 -10.77 -20.90
N ILE A 127 -1.63 -11.96 -20.44
CA ILE A 127 -2.84 -12.63 -20.93
C ILE A 127 -4.04 -11.72 -20.68
N ARG A 128 -4.89 -11.59 -21.70
CA ARG A 128 -6.12 -10.79 -21.63
C ARG A 128 -7.29 -11.64 -21.11
N VAL A 129 -7.98 -11.13 -20.11
CA VAL A 129 -9.23 -11.68 -19.59
C VAL A 129 -10.27 -10.59 -19.71
N HIS A 130 -11.35 -10.85 -20.43
CA HIS A 130 -12.38 -9.84 -20.76
C HIS A 130 -11.80 -8.55 -21.36
N GLY A 131 -10.80 -8.69 -22.26
CA GLY A 131 -10.18 -7.57 -22.95
C GLY A 131 -9.08 -6.82 -22.17
N GLN A 132 -8.93 -7.07 -20.87
CA GLN A 132 -7.95 -6.42 -20.00
C GLN A 132 -6.83 -7.40 -19.64
N ARG A 133 -5.56 -6.96 -19.67
CA ARG A 133 -4.42 -7.78 -19.22
C ARG A 133 -4.51 -8.03 -17.71
N ILE A 134 -4.11 -9.21 -17.26
CA ILE A 134 -4.11 -9.57 -15.83
C ILE A 134 -3.31 -8.54 -15.01
N ILE A 135 -2.15 -8.12 -15.53
CA ILE A 135 -1.27 -7.14 -14.85
C ILE A 135 -1.89 -5.74 -14.76
N ASP A 136 -2.75 -5.34 -15.71
CA ASP A 136 -3.35 -3.99 -15.70
C ASP A 136 -4.15 -3.74 -14.42
N SER A 137 -4.94 -4.72 -13.97
CA SER A 137 -5.73 -4.56 -12.75
C SER A 137 -4.86 -4.42 -11.49
N LEU A 138 -3.68 -5.07 -11.49
CA LEU A 138 -2.72 -4.97 -10.39
C LEU A 138 -2.02 -3.61 -10.42
N LEU A 139 -1.56 -3.15 -11.59
CA LEU A 139 -0.91 -1.86 -11.75
C LEU A 139 -1.87 -0.70 -11.42
N ASP A 140 -3.11 -0.76 -11.90
CA ASP A 140 -4.14 0.23 -11.58
C ASP A 140 -4.40 0.28 -10.06
N ALA A 141 -4.41 -0.87 -9.36
CA ALA A 141 -4.57 -0.92 -7.91
C ALA A 141 -3.35 -0.36 -7.15
N VAL A 142 -2.13 -0.62 -7.62
CA VAL A 142 -0.88 -0.08 -7.05
C VAL A 142 -0.84 1.44 -7.20
N LEU A 143 -1.18 1.96 -8.38
CA LEU A 143 -1.26 3.40 -8.64
C LEU A 143 -2.37 4.07 -7.82
N ALA A 144 -3.55 3.43 -7.71
CA ALA A 144 -4.63 3.93 -6.87
C ALA A 144 -4.25 3.99 -5.38
N ALA A 145 -3.29 3.17 -4.95
CA ALA A 145 -2.70 3.21 -3.61
C ALA A 145 -1.62 4.31 -3.45
N GLY A 146 -1.34 5.12 -4.50
CA GLY A 146 -0.37 6.20 -4.47
C GLY A 146 1.08 5.75 -4.62
N ILE A 147 1.33 4.52 -5.09
CA ILE A 147 2.68 3.98 -5.31
C ILE A 147 3.03 4.17 -6.78
N GLU A 148 3.98 5.06 -7.07
CA GLU A 148 4.39 5.42 -8.42
C GLU A 148 5.73 4.79 -8.83
N ASP A 149 6.60 4.41 -7.87
CA ASP A 149 7.86 3.72 -8.14
C ASP A 149 7.57 2.21 -8.28
N ILE A 150 7.31 1.77 -9.51
CA ILE A 150 6.90 0.40 -9.83
C ILE A 150 8.01 -0.28 -10.62
N LEU A 151 8.50 -1.41 -10.09
CA LEU A 151 9.53 -2.23 -10.67
C LEU A 151 8.96 -3.59 -11.06
N ILE A 152 9.12 -4.01 -12.30
CA ILE A 152 8.70 -5.32 -12.78
C ILE A 152 9.94 -6.15 -13.12
N VAL A 153 10.11 -7.26 -12.40
CA VAL A 153 11.13 -8.26 -12.73
C VAL A 153 10.54 -9.18 -13.79
N ARG A 154 11.08 -9.12 -15.01
CA ARG A 154 10.64 -9.89 -16.20
C ARG A 154 11.70 -10.88 -16.64
N GLY A 155 11.34 -11.93 -17.36
CA GLY A 155 12.26 -12.96 -17.84
C GLY A 155 11.71 -13.60 -19.11
N TYR A 156 10.84 -14.59 -18.98
CA TYR A 156 10.24 -15.25 -20.14
C TYR A 156 9.47 -14.26 -21.02
N LEU A 157 9.85 -14.18 -22.33
CA LEU A 157 9.33 -13.24 -23.33
C LEU A 157 9.33 -11.78 -22.81
N ALA A 158 10.47 -11.37 -22.23
CA ALA A 158 10.64 -10.10 -21.54
C ALA A 158 10.26 -8.89 -22.41
N GLU A 159 10.59 -8.92 -23.70
CA GLU A 159 10.32 -7.87 -24.67
C GLU A 159 8.82 -7.54 -24.82
N GLN A 160 7.94 -8.50 -24.58
CA GLN A 160 6.50 -8.27 -24.67
C GLN A 160 5.98 -7.35 -23.55
N PHE A 161 6.74 -7.17 -22.47
CA PHE A 161 6.35 -6.25 -21.39
C PHE A 161 6.50 -4.78 -21.78
N ASP A 162 7.29 -4.44 -22.82
CA ASP A 162 7.50 -3.05 -23.26
C ASP A 162 6.19 -2.35 -23.64
N GLN A 163 5.20 -3.10 -24.11
CA GLN A 163 3.85 -2.58 -24.37
C GLN A 163 3.16 -1.97 -23.15
N LEU A 164 3.62 -2.29 -21.93
CA LEU A 164 3.07 -1.71 -20.70
C LEU A 164 3.41 -0.22 -20.58
N LEU A 165 4.55 0.22 -21.13
CA LEU A 165 5.01 1.61 -21.02
C LEU A 165 4.07 2.60 -21.71
N TYR A 166 3.26 2.17 -22.69
CA TYR A 166 2.25 3.03 -23.32
C TYR A 166 1.18 3.50 -22.34
N LYS A 167 0.77 2.63 -21.40
CA LYS A 167 -0.24 2.97 -20.39
C LYS A 167 0.38 3.35 -19.04
N TYR A 168 1.56 2.81 -18.72
CA TYR A 168 2.24 2.94 -17.42
C TYR A 168 3.70 3.38 -17.61
N PRO A 169 3.95 4.64 -18.03
CA PRO A 169 5.29 5.13 -18.36
C PRO A 169 6.23 5.18 -17.16
N MET A 170 5.70 5.15 -15.90
CA MET A 170 6.47 5.13 -14.67
C MET A 170 7.05 3.74 -14.33
N VAL A 171 6.61 2.68 -15.00
CA VAL A 171 7.11 1.32 -14.76
C VAL A 171 8.54 1.19 -15.23
N LYS A 172 9.36 0.55 -14.40
CA LYS A 172 10.74 0.18 -14.71
C LYS A 172 10.85 -1.33 -14.79
N PHE A 173 11.74 -1.83 -15.67
CA PHE A 173 11.99 -3.26 -15.81
C PHE A 173 13.35 -3.65 -15.23
N ILE A 174 13.40 -4.84 -14.63
CA ILE A 174 14.63 -5.59 -14.37
C ILE A 174 14.51 -6.91 -15.10
N ASP A 175 15.49 -7.20 -15.93
CA ASP A 175 15.57 -8.47 -16.64
C ASP A 175 16.20 -9.52 -15.71
N ASN A 176 15.50 -10.66 -15.57
CA ASN A 176 16.01 -11.85 -14.91
C ASN A 176 16.47 -12.83 -16.03
N PRO A 177 17.76 -12.94 -16.30
CA PRO A 177 18.26 -13.90 -17.27
C PRO A 177 17.91 -15.31 -16.79
N LEU A 178 17.21 -16.08 -17.65
CA LEU A 178 16.88 -17.48 -17.43
C LEU A 178 18.06 -18.35 -17.86
#